data_2333d6bf0968df806efd871b3e2ccc0b
#
_entry.id   2333d6bf0968df806efd871b3e2ccc0b
#
_cell.length_a   1.000
_cell.length_b   1.000
_cell.length_c   1.000
_cell.angle_alpha   90.00
_cell.angle_beta   90.00
_cell.angle_gamma   90.00
#
_symmetry.space_group_name_H-M   'P 1'
#
loop_
_entity.id
_entity.type
_entity.pdbx_description
1 polymer ?
#
loop_
_entity_poly.entity_id
_entity_poly.type
_entity_poly.pdbx_seq_one_letter_code
_entity_poly.pdbx_strand_id
1 'polypeptide(L)'
;NCYFKIRNVELLGKVISTKEEIEELFNKYFNSMPLFKRSKRIKRIIYSKIKDRRNEKIRELEKNYKETLAKLTPEEANSYGSDLDFKRRLEIRKIISKVIKVKNELQWIDNPNVVDIYNEFNNNKQLTRDDLAPILYLKIKLEGLTCKDEIKHVVIDEAQQEDYIRFE
;
A
#
# COMPACT_ATOMS: atom_id res chain seq x y z
N ASN A 1 7.12 19.39 -0.36
CA ASN A 1 6.27 18.85 -1.42
C ASN A 1 6.07 17.36 -1.15
N CYS A 2 4.83 16.95 -0.80
CA CYS A 2 4.50 15.53 -0.71
C CYS A 2 4.60 14.92 -2.10
N TYR A 3 5.44 13.91 -2.28
CA TYR A 3 5.51 13.07 -3.49
C TYR A 3 4.20 12.35 -3.82
N PHE A 4 3.22 12.37 -2.92
CA PHE A 4 1.94 11.70 -3.09
C PHE A 4 0.83 12.69 -3.41
N LYS A 5 0.20 12.53 -4.56
CA LYS A 5 -1.14 13.12 -4.77
C LYS A 5 -2.16 12.20 -4.11
N ILE A 6 -2.45 12.44 -2.84
CA ILE A 6 -3.45 11.67 -2.08
C ILE A 6 -4.80 11.81 -2.77
N ARG A 7 -5.48 10.67 -2.94
CA ARG A 7 -6.77 10.56 -3.63
C ARG A 7 -7.72 9.69 -2.82
N ASN A 8 -9.02 9.89 -3.04
CA ASN A 8 -10.02 8.96 -2.54
C ASN A 8 -9.81 7.58 -3.18
N VAL A 9 -10.03 6.55 -2.39
CA VAL A 9 -10.00 5.16 -2.85
C VAL A 9 -11.43 4.63 -2.86
N GLU A 10 -11.91 4.23 -4.03
CA GLU A 10 -13.27 3.74 -4.23
C GLU A 10 -13.24 2.30 -4.77
N LEU A 11 -14.19 1.50 -4.32
CA LEU A 11 -14.40 0.14 -4.82
C LEU A 11 -15.87 -0.22 -4.85
N LEU A 12 -16.35 -0.67 -6.02
CA LEU A 12 -17.74 -1.12 -6.22
C LEU A 12 -18.78 -0.08 -5.76
N GLY A 13 -18.57 1.20 -6.13
CA GLY A 13 -19.47 2.31 -5.83
C GLY A 13 -19.46 2.77 -4.36
N LYS A 14 -18.50 2.32 -3.57
CA LYS A 14 -18.32 2.77 -2.17
C LYS A 14 -16.94 3.34 -1.97
N VAL A 15 -16.85 4.48 -1.28
CA VAL A 15 -15.57 5.05 -0.84
C VAL A 15 -15.00 4.15 0.25
N ILE A 16 -13.80 3.65 0.04
CA ILE A 16 -13.05 2.77 0.94
C ILE A 16 -12.22 3.57 1.94
N SER A 17 -11.57 4.62 1.45
CA SER A 17 -10.85 5.60 2.26
C SER A 17 -10.90 6.95 1.57
N THR A 18 -11.19 7.99 2.33
CA THR A 18 -11.17 9.37 1.82
C THR A 18 -9.75 9.94 1.86
N LYS A 19 -9.54 10.99 1.09
CA LYS A 19 -8.29 11.75 1.11
C LYS A 19 -7.97 12.27 2.51
N GLU A 20 -8.96 12.84 3.18
CA GLU A 20 -8.85 13.41 4.53
C GLU A 20 -8.44 12.35 5.55
N GLU A 21 -9.05 11.16 5.50
CA GLU A 21 -8.68 10.03 6.36
C GLU A 21 -7.22 9.61 6.15
N ILE A 22 -6.78 9.53 4.90
CA ILE A 22 -5.41 9.15 4.55
C ILE A 22 -4.42 10.23 5.03
N GLU A 23 -4.74 11.52 4.86
CA GLU A 23 -3.94 12.64 5.34
C GLU A 23 -3.85 12.65 6.88
N GLU A 24 -4.94 12.37 7.57
CA GLU A 24 -4.95 12.29 9.03
C GLU A 24 -4.10 11.12 9.53
N LEU A 25 -4.22 9.94 8.92
CA LEU A 25 -3.37 8.79 9.25
C LEU A 25 -1.89 9.10 9.05
N PHE A 26 -1.55 9.77 7.95
CA PHE A 26 -0.17 10.09 7.59
C PHE A 26 0.45 11.14 8.50
N ASN A 27 -0.26 12.23 8.78
CA ASN A 27 0.27 13.39 9.47
C ASN A 27 0.08 13.35 11.00
N LYS A 28 -0.95 12.64 11.49
CA LYS A 28 -1.32 12.64 12.90
C LYS A 28 -1.02 11.30 13.57
N TYR A 29 -1.61 10.20 13.07
CA TYR A 29 -1.49 8.91 13.74
C TYR A 29 -0.12 8.24 13.57
N PHE A 30 0.53 8.40 12.44
CA PHE A 30 1.83 7.77 12.14
C PHE A 30 2.98 8.76 12.10
N ASN A 31 2.83 9.97 12.64
CA ASN A 31 3.84 11.03 12.59
C ASN A 31 5.18 10.64 13.24
N SER A 32 5.17 9.76 14.26
CA SER A 32 6.37 9.25 14.91
C SER A 32 7.14 8.20 14.10
N MET A 33 6.52 7.68 13.01
CA MET A 33 7.16 6.68 12.16
C MET A 33 7.97 7.33 11.04
N PRO A 34 9.06 6.69 10.55
CA PRO A 34 9.75 7.12 9.34
C PRO A 34 8.81 7.22 8.15
N LEU A 35 9.06 8.19 7.27
CA LEU A 35 8.14 8.58 6.20
C LEU A 35 7.67 7.40 5.33
N PHE A 36 8.60 6.53 4.91
CA PHE A 36 8.30 5.38 4.07
C PHE A 36 7.58 4.26 4.82
N LYS A 37 7.70 4.19 6.14
CA LYS A 37 6.93 3.26 6.95
C LYS A 37 5.47 3.70 7.08
N ARG A 38 5.19 5.03 7.08
CA ARG A 38 3.82 5.57 7.12
C ARG A 38 3.02 5.13 5.90
N SER A 39 3.54 5.38 4.69
CA SER A 39 2.88 5.00 3.44
C SER A 39 2.67 3.49 3.33
N LYS A 40 3.66 2.67 3.68
CA LYS A 40 3.51 1.22 3.74
C LYS A 40 2.40 0.77 4.71
N ARG A 41 2.29 1.43 5.88
CA ARG A 41 1.24 1.13 6.87
C ARG A 41 -0.14 1.50 6.35
N ILE A 42 -0.28 2.68 5.76
CA ILE A 42 -1.53 3.15 5.16
C ILE A 42 -1.96 2.23 4.01
N LYS A 43 -1.04 1.86 3.13
CA LYS A 43 -1.33 0.92 2.03
C LYS A 43 -1.89 -0.41 2.54
N ARG A 44 -1.35 -0.94 3.65
CA ARG A 44 -1.88 -2.16 4.30
C ARG A 44 -3.29 -1.97 4.84
N ILE A 45 -3.59 -0.82 5.46
CA ILE A 45 -4.93 -0.49 5.96
C ILE A 45 -5.92 -0.43 4.78
N ILE A 46 -5.58 0.26 3.71
CA ILE A 46 -6.43 0.35 2.50
C ILE A 46 -6.65 -1.05 1.90
N TYR A 47 -5.62 -1.89 1.81
CA TYR A 47 -5.74 -3.26 1.32
C TYR A 47 -6.66 -4.12 2.18
N SER A 48 -6.62 -3.96 3.51
CA SER A 48 -7.57 -4.65 4.40
C SER A 48 -9.01 -4.23 4.13
N LYS A 49 -9.27 -2.93 4.04
CA LYS A 49 -10.60 -2.40 3.73
C LYS A 49 -11.12 -2.86 2.36
N ILE A 50 -10.25 -2.90 1.34
CA ILE A 50 -10.57 -3.45 0.01
C ILE A 50 -10.94 -4.93 0.10
N LYS A 51 -10.19 -5.72 0.89
CA LYS A 51 -10.48 -7.15 1.12
C LYS A 51 -11.84 -7.34 1.79
N ASP A 52 -12.14 -6.53 2.79
CA ASP A 52 -13.40 -6.61 3.53
C ASP A 52 -14.58 -6.28 2.62
N ARG A 53 -14.48 -5.21 1.83
CA ARG A 53 -15.50 -4.82 0.84
C ARG A 53 -15.71 -5.88 -0.25
N ARG A 54 -14.64 -6.48 -0.76
CA ARG A 54 -14.72 -7.60 -1.70
C ARG A 54 -15.50 -8.77 -1.09
N ASN A 55 -15.13 -9.15 0.14
CA ASN A 55 -15.76 -10.29 0.82
C ASN A 55 -17.24 -10.03 1.09
N GLU A 56 -17.58 -8.80 1.50
CA GLU A 56 -18.97 -8.37 1.68
C GLU A 56 -19.78 -8.57 0.39
N LYS A 57 -19.26 -8.09 -0.74
CA LYS A 57 -19.93 -8.21 -2.04
C LYS A 57 -20.06 -9.65 -2.53
N ILE A 58 -19.07 -10.47 -2.31
CA ILE A 58 -19.13 -11.89 -2.65
C ILE A 58 -20.19 -12.59 -1.80
N ARG A 59 -20.26 -12.31 -0.49
CA ARG A 59 -21.29 -12.88 0.40
C ARG A 59 -22.69 -12.46 0.00
N GLU A 60 -22.92 -11.18 -0.34
CA GLU A 60 -24.21 -10.70 -0.85
C GLU A 60 -24.61 -11.48 -2.12
N LEU A 61 -23.68 -11.67 -3.04
CA LEU A 61 -23.91 -12.38 -4.28
C LEU A 61 -24.23 -13.86 -4.06
N GLU A 62 -23.50 -14.51 -3.16
CA GLU A 62 -23.73 -15.93 -2.79
C GLU A 62 -25.08 -16.09 -2.07
N LYS A 63 -25.47 -15.14 -1.22
CA LYS A 63 -26.77 -15.15 -0.56
C LYS A 63 -27.89 -15.05 -1.59
N ASN A 64 -27.82 -14.07 -2.49
CA ASN A 64 -28.81 -13.88 -3.55
C ASN A 64 -28.93 -15.14 -4.45
N TYR A 65 -27.80 -15.77 -4.77
CA TYR A 65 -27.75 -17.00 -5.54
C TYR A 65 -28.51 -18.15 -4.83
N LYS A 66 -28.23 -18.34 -3.54
CA LYS A 66 -28.91 -19.36 -2.71
C LYS A 66 -30.40 -19.10 -2.62
N GLU A 67 -30.81 -17.84 -2.39
CA GLU A 67 -32.21 -17.44 -2.34
C GLU A 67 -32.93 -17.68 -3.68
N THR A 68 -32.26 -17.43 -4.79
CA THR A 68 -32.80 -17.69 -6.13
C THR A 68 -32.99 -19.17 -6.36
N LEU A 69 -31.99 -19.99 -6.02
CA LEU A 69 -32.08 -21.46 -6.14
C LEU A 69 -33.19 -22.04 -5.28
N ALA A 70 -33.37 -21.54 -4.07
CA ALA A 70 -34.41 -22.03 -3.16
C ALA A 70 -35.86 -21.75 -3.64
N LYS A 71 -36.03 -20.82 -4.58
CA LYS A 71 -37.34 -20.50 -5.18
C LYS A 71 -37.67 -21.32 -6.42
N LEU A 72 -36.70 -22.07 -6.97
CA LEU A 72 -36.89 -22.92 -8.13
C LEU A 72 -37.46 -24.28 -7.74
N THR A 73 -38.33 -24.81 -8.61
CA THR A 73 -38.74 -26.22 -8.51
C THR A 73 -37.57 -27.14 -8.86
N PRO A 74 -37.61 -28.44 -8.46
CA PRO A 74 -36.52 -29.40 -8.79
C PRO A 74 -36.24 -29.51 -10.31
N GLU A 75 -37.28 -29.39 -11.14
CA GLU A 75 -37.16 -29.46 -12.61
C GLU A 75 -36.49 -28.18 -13.16
N GLU A 76 -36.86 -27.01 -12.68
CA GLU A 76 -36.24 -25.74 -13.03
C GLU A 76 -34.80 -25.66 -12.52
N ALA A 77 -34.50 -26.18 -11.32
CA ALA A 77 -33.14 -26.21 -10.79
C ALA A 77 -32.21 -27.07 -11.66
N ASN A 78 -32.68 -28.18 -12.19
CA ASN A 78 -31.93 -29.01 -13.14
C ASN A 78 -31.69 -28.32 -14.50
N SER A 79 -32.67 -27.55 -14.99
CA SER A 79 -32.56 -26.85 -16.26
C SER A 79 -31.75 -25.55 -16.19
N TYR A 80 -31.99 -24.70 -15.21
CA TYR A 80 -31.43 -23.36 -15.11
C TYR A 80 -30.29 -23.24 -14.08
N GLY A 81 -30.07 -24.24 -13.23
CA GLY A 81 -29.07 -24.20 -12.17
C GLY A 81 -27.63 -23.99 -12.69
N SER A 82 -27.32 -24.60 -13.84
CA SER A 82 -26.01 -24.43 -14.50
C SER A 82 -25.80 -22.99 -14.98
N ASP A 83 -26.83 -22.37 -15.58
CA ASP A 83 -26.75 -20.99 -16.06
C ASP A 83 -26.64 -19.98 -14.92
N LEU A 84 -27.36 -20.21 -13.83
CA LEU A 84 -27.26 -19.39 -12.63
C LEU A 84 -25.87 -19.49 -11.98
N ASP A 85 -25.29 -20.67 -11.90
CA ASP A 85 -23.94 -20.86 -11.39
C ASP A 85 -22.90 -20.19 -12.29
N PHE A 86 -23.05 -20.29 -13.61
CA PHE A 86 -22.21 -19.59 -14.57
C PHE A 86 -22.28 -18.06 -14.38
N LYS A 87 -23.48 -17.49 -14.30
CA LYS A 87 -23.69 -16.06 -14.02
C LYS A 87 -23.03 -15.64 -12.71
N ARG A 88 -23.21 -16.42 -11.64
CA ARG A 88 -22.56 -16.16 -10.34
C ARG A 88 -21.04 -16.11 -10.47
N ARG A 89 -20.42 -17.08 -11.12
CA ARG A 89 -18.96 -17.11 -11.33
C ARG A 89 -18.47 -15.92 -12.13
N LEU A 90 -19.24 -15.52 -13.13
CA LEU A 90 -18.91 -14.35 -13.97
C LEU A 90 -18.95 -13.05 -13.18
N GLU A 91 -19.95 -12.87 -12.31
CA GLU A 91 -20.02 -11.71 -11.40
C GLU A 91 -18.87 -11.69 -10.38
N ILE A 92 -18.50 -12.84 -9.81
CA ILE A 92 -17.34 -12.95 -8.92
C ILE A 92 -16.06 -12.51 -9.68
N ARG A 93 -15.86 -12.97 -10.92
CA ARG A 93 -14.71 -12.56 -11.73
C ARG A 93 -14.69 -11.04 -11.97
N LYS A 94 -15.85 -10.42 -12.25
CA LYS A 94 -15.95 -8.97 -12.38
C LYS A 94 -15.56 -8.23 -11.11
N ILE A 95 -15.99 -8.72 -9.94
CA ILE A 95 -15.59 -8.16 -8.64
C ILE A 95 -14.08 -8.24 -8.46
N ILE A 96 -13.48 -9.42 -8.72
CA ILE A 96 -12.03 -9.64 -8.60
C ILE A 96 -11.25 -8.72 -9.54
N SER A 97 -11.69 -8.59 -10.80
CA SER A 97 -11.05 -7.70 -11.79
C SER A 97 -11.05 -6.24 -11.32
N LYS A 98 -12.18 -5.75 -10.78
CA LYS A 98 -12.27 -4.40 -10.20
C LYS A 98 -11.32 -4.22 -9.01
N VAL A 99 -11.20 -5.23 -8.14
CA VAL A 99 -10.25 -5.20 -7.01
C VAL A 99 -8.80 -5.11 -7.48
N ILE A 100 -8.43 -5.89 -8.50
CA ILE A 100 -7.08 -5.85 -9.09
C ILE A 100 -6.81 -4.45 -9.66
N LYS A 101 -7.77 -3.89 -10.42
CA LYS A 101 -7.64 -2.53 -10.97
C LYS A 101 -7.38 -1.49 -9.89
N VAL A 102 -8.21 -1.46 -8.84
CA VAL A 102 -8.04 -0.51 -7.73
C VAL A 102 -6.70 -0.70 -7.01
N LYS A 103 -6.25 -1.94 -6.81
CA LYS A 103 -4.92 -2.21 -6.22
C LYS A 103 -3.77 -1.69 -7.08
N ASN A 104 -3.88 -1.81 -8.40
CA ASN A 104 -2.88 -1.27 -9.32
C ASN A 104 -2.89 0.26 -9.34
N GLU A 105 -4.06 0.87 -9.19
CA GLU A 105 -4.20 2.33 -9.08
C GLU A 105 -3.60 2.90 -7.79
N LEU A 106 -3.33 2.06 -6.75
CA LEU A 106 -2.68 2.48 -5.50
C LEU A 106 -1.15 2.60 -5.58
N GLN A 107 -0.54 2.49 -6.76
CA GLN A 107 0.91 2.71 -6.95
C GLN A 107 1.36 4.11 -6.53
N TRP A 108 0.48 5.10 -6.56
CA TRP A 108 0.80 6.47 -6.10
C TRP A 108 1.22 6.55 -4.63
N ILE A 109 0.92 5.54 -3.80
CA ILE A 109 1.33 5.47 -2.39
C ILE A 109 2.68 4.75 -2.21
N ASP A 110 3.23 4.18 -3.27
CA ASP A 110 4.52 3.49 -3.22
C ASP A 110 5.66 4.51 -3.09
N ASN A 111 6.64 4.14 -2.28
CA ASN A 111 7.79 4.99 -2.06
C ASN A 111 8.78 4.82 -3.22
N PRO A 112 9.38 5.91 -3.69
CA PRO A 112 10.51 5.84 -4.60
C PRO A 112 11.73 5.21 -3.91
N ASN A 113 12.73 4.82 -4.69
CA ASN A 113 14.01 4.38 -4.14
C ASN A 113 14.76 5.59 -3.54
N VAL A 114 15.41 5.40 -2.41
CA VAL A 114 16.18 6.48 -1.74
C VAL A 114 17.31 6.98 -2.62
N VAL A 115 17.97 6.09 -3.36
CA VAL A 115 19.05 6.46 -4.30
C VAL A 115 18.52 7.32 -5.45
N ASP A 116 17.32 7.01 -5.95
CA ASP A 116 16.70 7.80 -7.03
C ASP A 116 16.36 9.22 -6.53
N ILE A 117 15.86 9.36 -5.30
CA ILE A 117 15.61 10.66 -4.65
C ILE A 117 16.91 11.46 -4.53
N TYR A 118 17.98 10.79 -4.09
CA TYR A 118 19.28 11.42 -3.95
C TYR A 118 19.85 11.86 -5.31
N ASN A 119 19.72 11.01 -6.33
CA ASN A 119 20.16 11.33 -7.69
C ASN A 119 19.44 12.56 -8.27
N GLU A 120 18.12 12.67 -8.06
CA GLU A 120 17.38 13.87 -8.46
C GLU A 120 17.92 15.13 -7.75
N PHE A 121 18.21 15.03 -6.46
CA PHE A 121 18.80 16.13 -5.68
C PHE A 121 20.22 16.47 -6.19
N ASN A 122 21.03 15.48 -6.52
CA ASN A 122 22.40 15.64 -7.01
C ASN A 122 22.46 15.96 -8.52
N ASN A 123 21.35 16.31 -9.15
CA ASN A 123 21.23 16.60 -10.59
C ASN A 123 21.73 15.46 -11.49
N ASN A 124 21.50 14.20 -11.08
CA ASN A 124 21.91 12.98 -11.79
C ASN A 124 23.43 12.90 -12.11
N LYS A 125 24.26 13.51 -11.26
CA LYS A 125 25.72 13.33 -11.37
C LYS A 125 26.09 11.90 -11.01
N GLN A 126 27.23 11.44 -11.52
CA GLN A 126 27.77 10.14 -11.16
C GLN A 126 28.05 10.10 -9.66
N LEU A 127 27.55 9.06 -8.99
CA LEU A 127 27.75 8.86 -7.56
C LEU A 127 29.23 8.56 -7.26
N THR A 128 29.73 9.16 -6.22
CA THR A 128 31.08 9.00 -5.70
C THR A 128 31.04 8.33 -4.32
N ARG A 129 32.21 8.05 -3.74
CA ARG A 129 32.31 7.52 -2.38
C ARG A 129 31.74 8.49 -1.35
N ASP A 130 31.89 9.79 -1.58
CA ASP A 130 31.44 10.85 -0.67
C ASP A 130 29.91 10.94 -0.57
N ASP A 131 29.20 10.41 -1.58
CA ASP A 131 27.74 10.37 -1.60
C ASP A 131 27.16 9.26 -0.70
N LEU A 132 27.97 8.32 -0.24
CA LEU A 132 27.49 7.19 0.57
C LEU A 132 26.91 7.64 1.92
N ALA A 133 27.56 8.57 2.62
CA ALA A 133 27.14 9.06 3.90
C ALA A 133 25.78 9.82 3.81
N PRO A 134 25.59 10.81 2.92
CA PRO A 134 24.30 11.45 2.76
C PRO A 134 23.19 10.51 2.26
N ILE A 135 23.50 9.54 1.40
CA ILE A 135 22.51 8.51 0.98
C ILE A 135 22.09 7.66 2.18
N LEU A 136 23.04 7.22 3.01
CA LEU A 136 22.74 6.43 4.21
C LEU A 136 21.91 7.22 5.21
N TYR A 137 22.24 8.48 5.45
CA TYR A 137 21.47 9.38 6.30
C TYR A 137 20.04 9.51 5.80
N LEU A 138 19.86 9.80 4.51
CA LEU A 138 18.54 9.92 3.89
C LEU A 138 17.75 8.61 4.02
N LYS A 139 18.40 7.47 3.84
CA LYS A 139 17.78 6.15 3.99
C LYS A 139 17.30 5.92 5.43
N ILE A 140 18.11 6.24 6.42
CA ILE A 140 17.74 6.13 7.84
C ILE A 140 16.54 7.04 8.16
N LYS A 141 16.53 8.28 7.70
CA LYS A 141 15.42 9.22 7.94
C LYS A 141 14.13 8.79 7.25
N LEU A 142 14.19 8.27 6.02
CA LEU A 142 13.01 7.88 5.24
C LEU A 142 12.50 6.48 5.59
N GLU A 143 13.39 5.51 5.74
CA GLU A 143 13.03 4.10 5.97
C GLU A 143 13.12 3.71 7.44
N GLY A 144 13.89 4.45 8.25
CA GLY A 144 14.26 4.12 9.62
C GLY A 144 15.42 3.15 9.69
N LEU A 145 16.06 3.12 10.85
CA LEU A 145 17.16 2.22 11.12
C LEU A 145 16.70 0.76 11.07
N THR A 146 17.42 -0.08 10.36
CA THR A 146 17.16 -1.51 10.21
C THR A 146 18.38 -2.34 10.63
N CYS A 147 19.03 -1.96 11.73
CA CYS A 147 20.08 -2.80 12.31
C CYS A 147 19.44 -4.08 12.85
N LYS A 148 19.96 -5.23 12.43
CA LYS A 148 19.54 -6.53 12.98
C LYS A 148 20.14 -6.79 14.35
N ASP A 149 21.30 -6.21 14.61
CA ASP A 149 22.05 -6.36 15.85
C ASP A 149 21.99 -5.08 16.66
N GLU A 150 21.95 -5.22 17.98
CA GLU A 150 22.01 -4.10 18.91
C GLU A 150 23.45 -3.59 18.97
N ILE A 151 23.71 -2.42 18.37
CA ILE A 151 25.02 -1.77 18.45
C ILE A 151 25.16 -1.16 19.83
N LYS A 152 26.07 -1.73 20.66
CA LYS A 152 26.30 -1.25 22.03
C LYS A 152 27.38 -0.19 22.10
N HIS A 153 28.38 -0.26 21.23
CA HIS A 153 29.50 0.66 21.19
C HIS A 153 29.89 0.98 19.74
N VAL A 154 30.27 2.22 19.49
CA VAL A 154 30.89 2.68 18.25
C VAL A 154 32.21 3.32 18.62
N VAL A 155 33.31 2.85 18.03
CA VAL A 155 34.64 3.45 18.18
C VAL A 155 34.99 4.10 16.85
N ILE A 156 35.29 5.38 16.89
CA ILE A 156 35.68 6.17 15.72
C ILE A 156 37.18 6.50 15.93
N ASP A 157 38.01 5.97 15.05
CA ASP A 157 39.41 6.30 14.95
C ASP A 157 39.62 7.37 13.88
N GLU A 158 40.57 8.28 14.09
CA GLU A 158 40.88 9.40 13.17
C GLU A 158 39.64 10.26 12.79
N ALA A 159 38.79 10.57 13.74
CA ALA A 159 37.56 11.36 13.56
C ALA A 159 37.76 12.74 12.88
N GLN A 160 39.01 13.22 12.80
CA GLN A 160 39.39 14.48 12.17
C GLN A 160 39.32 14.42 10.63
N GLN A 161 39.29 13.22 10.05
CA GLN A 161 39.25 12.99 8.58
C GLN A 161 37.84 12.72 8.09
N GLU A 162 36.86 12.57 9.00
CA GLU A 162 35.48 12.31 8.63
C GLU A 162 34.69 13.62 8.54
N ASP A 163 34.11 13.88 7.37
CA ASP A 163 33.20 14.97 7.15
C ASP A 163 32.04 14.90 8.15
N TYR A 164 31.85 15.98 8.89
CA TYR A 164 30.92 16.11 10.01
C TYR A 164 29.49 15.72 9.66
N ILE A 165 29.09 14.51 9.93
CA ILE A 165 27.68 14.18 10.12
C ILE A 165 27.37 14.42 11.59
N ARG A 166 26.87 15.60 11.93
CA ARG A 166 26.27 15.84 13.26
C ARG A 166 24.98 15.05 13.34
N PHE A 167 24.98 14.04 14.20
CA PHE A 167 23.73 13.39 14.62
C PHE A 167 23.09 14.32 15.67
N GLU A 168 22.01 15.02 15.28
CA GLU A 168 21.07 15.65 16.19
C GLU A 168 19.95 14.65 16.57
#